data_c1792b87879c0c8dd87e697c5c7b586b
#
_entry.id   c1792b87879c0c8dd87e697c5c7b586b
#
_cell.length_a   1.000
_cell.length_b   1.000
_cell.length_c   1.000
_cell.angle_alpha   90.00
_cell.angle_beta   90.00
_cell.angle_gamma   90.00
#
_symmetry.space_group_name_H-M   'P 1'
#
loop_
_entity.id
_entity.type
_entity.pdbx_description
1 polymer ?
#
loop_
_entity_poly.entity_id
_entity_poly.type
_entity_poly.pdbx_seq_one_letter_code
_entity_poly.pdbx_strand_id
1 'polypeptide(L)'
;VGEIYRRQYWAAVRGDELPAGIDYVLFDGAVNSGPVQSIKWLQRALGVSVDGVLGEATVAAAEAYPDHDALVAAILARRLAFLRSLKTWGAFGKGWGRRVAEVQAIGQAWATGSVGPQPTYVAGMERRGLLSDARTVPGRGFADATTGGGVISAAISQVTDLLNPLADKLPQVSTALTVLTAVGAVLAAAGIAYRLWANSRQKALDDALDRTPVAANDNAAAAAEAEPEPPAPEQRAAA
;
A
#
# COMPACT_ATOMS: atom_id res chain seq x y z
N VAL A 1 -11.55 -18.22 25.33
CA VAL A 1 -10.91 -17.10 24.57
C VAL A 1 -9.93 -17.68 23.54
N GLY A 2 -9.01 -18.59 23.93
CA GLY A 2 -8.00 -19.15 23.03
C GLY A 2 -8.57 -19.86 21.81
N GLU A 3 -9.64 -20.63 21.96
CA GLU A 3 -10.34 -21.34 20.87
C GLU A 3 -10.87 -20.38 19.79
N ILE A 4 -11.44 -19.24 20.20
CA ILE A 4 -11.95 -18.22 19.28
C ILE A 4 -10.81 -17.65 18.45
N TYR A 5 -9.69 -17.28 19.08
CA TYR A 5 -8.53 -16.73 18.38
C TYR A 5 -7.92 -17.76 17.43
N ARG A 6 -7.81 -19.02 17.84
CA ARG A 6 -7.33 -20.10 16.98
C ARG A 6 -8.18 -20.23 15.72
N ARG A 7 -9.50 -20.32 15.87
CA ARG A 7 -10.41 -20.56 14.75
C ARG A 7 -10.55 -19.34 13.84
N GLN A 8 -10.66 -18.12 14.39
CA GLN A 8 -10.97 -16.93 13.61
C GLN A 8 -9.74 -16.25 12.98
N TYR A 9 -8.58 -16.42 13.57
CA TYR A 9 -7.37 -15.71 13.13
C TYR A 9 -6.24 -16.66 12.76
N TRP A 10 -5.85 -17.57 13.63
CA TRP A 10 -4.75 -18.50 13.36
C TRP A 10 -5.03 -19.44 12.19
N ALA A 11 -6.18 -20.12 12.20
CA ALA A 11 -6.58 -20.99 11.11
C ALA A 11 -6.83 -20.21 9.81
N ALA A 12 -7.35 -18.98 9.91
CA ALA A 12 -7.60 -18.14 8.73
C ALA A 12 -6.31 -17.69 8.02
N VAL A 13 -5.19 -17.62 8.74
CA VAL A 13 -3.87 -17.36 8.16
C VAL A 13 -3.02 -18.63 8.03
N ARG A 14 -3.61 -19.82 8.16
CA ARG A 14 -2.93 -21.12 8.06
C ARG A 14 -1.62 -21.14 8.88
N GLY A 15 -1.67 -20.63 10.12
CA GLY A 15 -0.47 -20.42 10.93
C GLY A 15 0.37 -21.68 11.16
N ASP A 16 -0.27 -22.87 11.20
CA ASP A 16 0.44 -24.13 11.36
C ASP A 16 1.31 -24.54 10.14
N GLU A 17 1.14 -23.85 9.00
CA GLU A 17 1.81 -24.14 7.73
C GLU A 17 2.86 -23.08 7.35
N LEU A 18 3.04 -22.07 8.18
CA LEU A 18 3.98 -20.98 7.91
C LEU A 18 5.28 -21.17 8.72
N PRO A 19 6.42 -20.68 8.20
CA PRO A 19 7.66 -20.66 8.95
C PRO A 19 7.52 -19.90 10.28
N ALA A 20 8.27 -20.35 11.28
CA ALA A 20 8.29 -19.71 12.59
C ALA A 20 8.64 -18.22 12.49
N GLY A 21 7.96 -17.39 13.26
CA GLY A 21 8.05 -15.94 13.20
C GLY A 21 7.13 -15.31 12.17
N ILE A 22 7.00 -15.88 10.98
CA ILE A 22 6.04 -15.44 9.95
C ILE A 22 4.60 -15.71 10.42
N ASP A 23 4.35 -16.93 10.93
CA ASP A 23 3.11 -17.35 11.54
C ASP A 23 2.61 -16.38 12.62
N TYR A 24 3.49 -16.01 13.56
CA TYR A 24 3.19 -15.08 14.64
C TYR A 24 2.87 -13.68 14.13
N VAL A 25 3.67 -13.17 13.18
CA VAL A 25 3.49 -11.82 12.60
C VAL A 25 2.17 -11.72 11.85
N LEU A 26 1.82 -12.76 11.09
CA LEU A 26 0.54 -12.82 10.40
C LEU A 26 -0.64 -12.92 11.36
N PHE A 27 -0.53 -13.77 12.37
CA PHE A 27 -1.56 -13.91 13.39
C PHE A 27 -1.83 -12.58 14.12
N ASP A 28 -0.79 -11.91 14.60
CA ASP A 28 -0.95 -10.61 15.27
C ASP A 28 -1.54 -9.55 14.34
N GLY A 29 -1.11 -9.54 13.09
CA GLY A 29 -1.69 -8.70 12.04
C GLY A 29 -3.17 -8.99 11.80
N ALA A 30 -3.54 -10.27 11.74
CA ALA A 30 -4.90 -10.72 11.53
C ALA A 30 -5.83 -10.30 12.68
N VAL A 31 -5.37 -10.41 13.91
CA VAL A 31 -6.13 -9.96 15.10
C VAL A 31 -6.37 -8.45 15.04
N ASN A 32 -5.38 -7.66 14.63
CA ASN A 32 -5.48 -6.21 14.60
C ASN A 32 -6.26 -5.66 13.40
N SER A 33 -6.03 -6.19 12.19
CA SER A 33 -6.53 -5.60 10.93
C SER A 33 -7.36 -6.56 10.08
N GLY A 34 -7.53 -7.80 10.52
CA GLY A 34 -8.24 -8.87 9.83
C GLY A 34 -7.30 -9.76 9.01
N PRO A 35 -7.68 -11.05 8.82
CA PRO A 35 -6.85 -12.05 8.13
C PRO A 35 -6.49 -11.64 6.70
N VAL A 36 -7.47 -11.19 5.91
CA VAL A 36 -7.26 -10.78 4.52
C VAL A 36 -6.19 -9.69 4.39
N GLN A 37 -6.22 -8.69 5.27
CA GLN A 37 -5.25 -7.60 5.23
C GLN A 37 -3.85 -8.08 5.64
N SER A 38 -3.77 -8.98 6.63
CA SER A 38 -2.50 -9.55 7.06
C SER A 38 -1.85 -10.40 5.96
N ILE A 39 -2.65 -11.23 5.27
CA ILE A 39 -2.20 -12.04 4.13
C ILE A 39 -1.68 -11.14 3.00
N LYS A 40 -2.36 -10.06 2.68
CA LYS A 40 -1.91 -9.11 1.65
C LYS A 40 -0.54 -8.51 1.96
N TRP A 41 -0.22 -8.22 3.21
CA TRP A 41 1.11 -7.74 3.57
C TRP A 41 2.19 -8.80 3.31
N LEU A 42 1.92 -10.07 3.63
CA LEU A 42 2.81 -11.18 3.29
C LEU A 42 3.01 -11.29 1.78
N GLN A 43 1.92 -11.35 1.02
CA GLN A 43 1.96 -11.50 -0.44
C GLN A 43 2.76 -10.36 -1.11
N ARG A 44 2.58 -9.12 -0.65
CA ARG A 44 3.39 -8.00 -1.12
C ARG A 44 4.87 -8.09 -0.74
N ALA A 45 5.17 -8.60 0.45
CA ALA A 45 6.55 -8.80 0.89
C ALA A 45 7.25 -9.89 0.08
N LEU A 46 6.51 -10.92 -0.30
CA LEU A 46 6.97 -12.02 -1.16
C LEU A 46 7.06 -11.62 -2.64
N GLY A 47 6.36 -10.57 -3.07
CA GLY A 47 6.25 -10.19 -4.48
C GLY A 47 5.36 -11.12 -5.32
N VAL A 48 4.45 -11.85 -4.68
CA VAL A 48 3.46 -12.72 -5.33
C VAL A 48 2.14 -12.00 -5.57
N SER A 49 1.17 -12.65 -6.24
CA SER A 49 -0.19 -12.11 -6.45
C SER A 49 -0.85 -11.73 -5.12
N VAL A 50 -1.49 -10.55 -5.07
CA VAL A 50 -2.06 -9.97 -3.84
C VAL A 50 -3.58 -10.08 -3.87
N ASP A 51 -4.09 -11.25 -3.54
CA ASP A 51 -5.54 -11.54 -3.48
C ASP A 51 -6.10 -11.59 -2.05
N GLY A 52 -5.22 -11.70 -1.03
CA GLY A 52 -5.60 -11.83 0.37
C GLY A 52 -6.06 -13.24 0.75
N VAL A 53 -5.75 -14.24 -0.07
CA VAL A 53 -5.99 -15.66 0.19
C VAL A 53 -4.65 -16.37 0.38
N LEU A 54 -4.49 -17.09 1.49
CA LEU A 54 -3.28 -17.86 1.73
C LEU A 54 -3.39 -19.23 1.07
N GLY A 55 -3.09 -19.29 -0.25
CA GLY A 55 -3.02 -20.52 -1.03
C GLY A 55 -1.64 -21.19 -0.94
N GLU A 56 -1.55 -22.41 -1.51
CA GLU A 56 -0.31 -23.21 -1.54
C GLU A 56 0.88 -22.45 -2.12
N ALA A 57 0.68 -21.69 -3.21
CA ALA A 57 1.74 -20.90 -3.84
C ALA A 57 2.32 -19.84 -2.90
N THR A 58 1.47 -19.21 -2.07
CA THR A 58 1.93 -18.20 -1.08
C THR A 58 2.69 -18.87 0.06
N VAL A 59 2.22 -20.03 0.54
CA VAL A 59 2.91 -20.80 1.58
C VAL A 59 4.28 -21.25 1.08
N ALA A 60 4.34 -21.88 -0.09
CA ALA A 60 5.59 -22.33 -0.69
C ALA A 60 6.58 -21.17 -0.93
N ALA A 61 6.09 -20.00 -1.35
CA ALA A 61 6.92 -18.81 -1.50
C ALA A 61 7.45 -18.29 -0.15
N ALA A 62 6.67 -18.39 0.92
CA ALA A 62 7.11 -18.02 2.26
C ALA A 62 8.18 -18.99 2.80
N GLU A 63 7.99 -20.28 2.60
CA GLU A 63 8.97 -21.31 2.98
C GLU A 63 10.28 -21.18 2.21
N ALA A 64 10.21 -20.93 0.89
CA ALA A 64 11.37 -20.78 0.04
C ALA A 64 12.08 -19.43 0.18
N TYR A 65 11.54 -18.50 0.96
CA TYR A 65 12.16 -17.18 1.11
C TYR A 65 13.51 -17.27 1.82
N PRO A 66 14.59 -16.73 1.25
CA PRO A 66 15.95 -17.03 1.72
C PRO A 66 16.28 -16.46 3.12
N ASP A 67 15.57 -15.42 3.56
CA ASP A 67 15.82 -14.70 4.82
C ASP A 67 14.49 -14.36 5.50
N HIS A 68 14.03 -15.24 6.38
CA HIS A 68 12.78 -15.07 7.12
C HIS A 68 12.81 -13.87 8.07
N ASP A 69 13.98 -13.47 8.57
CA ASP A 69 14.17 -12.27 9.39
C ASP A 69 13.86 -11.00 8.57
N ALA A 70 14.43 -10.92 7.36
CA ALA A 70 14.13 -9.85 6.43
C ALA A 70 12.65 -9.87 5.97
N LEU A 71 12.05 -11.06 5.79
CA LEU A 71 10.64 -11.18 5.43
C LEU A 71 9.74 -10.66 6.56
N VAL A 72 10.01 -10.99 7.82
CA VAL A 72 9.31 -10.41 8.99
C VAL A 72 9.36 -8.88 8.95
N ALA A 73 10.56 -8.31 8.74
CA ALA A 73 10.72 -6.86 8.66
C ALA A 73 9.92 -6.24 7.51
N ALA A 74 9.90 -6.88 6.34
CA ALA A 74 9.15 -6.41 5.17
C ALA A 74 7.64 -6.43 5.41
N ILE A 75 7.09 -7.50 5.97
CA ILE A 75 5.66 -7.61 6.34
C ILE A 75 5.26 -6.50 7.31
N LEU A 76 6.06 -6.28 8.35
CA LEU A 76 5.76 -5.28 9.38
C LEU A 76 5.96 -3.84 8.91
N ALA A 77 6.87 -3.60 7.96
CA ALA A 77 6.97 -2.30 7.27
C ALA A 77 5.66 -1.98 6.50
N ARG A 78 5.09 -2.95 5.80
CA ARG A 78 3.78 -2.83 5.13
C ARG A 78 2.66 -2.56 6.13
N ARG A 79 2.60 -3.34 7.22
CA ARG A 79 1.64 -3.11 8.30
C ARG A 79 1.74 -1.70 8.88
N LEU A 80 2.93 -1.23 9.16
CA LEU A 80 3.15 0.10 9.73
C LEU A 80 2.72 1.21 8.75
N ALA A 81 3.03 1.07 7.46
CA ALA A 81 2.58 1.98 6.42
C ALA A 81 1.05 2.05 6.35
N PHE A 82 0.38 0.89 6.37
CA PHE A 82 -1.08 0.81 6.45
C PHE A 82 -1.64 1.54 7.68
N LEU A 83 -1.15 1.23 8.88
CA LEU A 83 -1.62 1.86 10.12
C LEU A 83 -1.43 3.38 10.11
N ARG A 84 -0.31 3.87 9.58
CA ARG A 84 -0.04 5.31 9.41
C ARG A 84 -1.00 6.00 8.44
N SER A 85 -1.58 5.25 7.51
CA SER A 85 -2.55 5.77 6.54
C SER A 85 -3.96 5.93 7.10
N LEU A 86 -4.23 5.41 8.31
CA LEU A 86 -5.54 5.49 8.95
C LEU A 86 -5.79 6.86 9.60
N LYS A 87 -7.05 7.30 9.59
CA LYS A 87 -7.49 8.55 10.27
C LYS A 87 -7.23 8.51 11.77
N THR A 88 -7.32 7.31 12.33
CA THR A 88 -7.16 7.01 13.75
C THR A 88 -5.70 6.97 14.23
N TRP A 89 -4.72 7.09 13.32
CA TRP A 89 -3.30 7.10 13.67
C TRP A 89 -2.93 8.15 14.70
N GLY A 90 -3.53 9.36 14.63
CA GLY A 90 -3.26 10.44 15.58
C GLY A 90 -3.56 10.07 17.04
N ALA A 91 -4.59 9.24 17.24
CA ALA A 91 -5.01 8.80 18.58
C ALA A 91 -4.26 7.53 19.04
N PHE A 92 -4.07 6.55 18.16
CA PHE A 92 -3.59 5.22 18.51
C PHE A 92 -2.17 4.89 18.01
N GLY A 93 -1.56 5.78 17.22
CA GLY A 93 -0.29 5.52 16.55
C GLY A 93 0.88 5.19 17.46
N LYS A 94 0.94 5.77 18.67
CA LYS A 94 1.97 5.44 19.66
C LYS A 94 1.85 3.97 20.12
N GLY A 95 0.63 3.51 20.42
CA GLY A 95 0.35 2.13 20.81
C GLY A 95 0.63 1.14 19.68
N TRP A 96 0.10 1.43 18.50
CA TRP A 96 0.32 0.59 17.32
C TRP A 96 1.79 0.50 16.90
N GLY A 97 2.53 1.63 16.92
CA GLY A 97 3.96 1.64 16.62
C GLY A 97 4.77 0.79 17.59
N ARG A 98 4.46 0.88 18.90
CA ARG A 98 5.08 0.03 19.93
C ARG A 98 4.77 -1.45 19.69
N ARG A 99 3.50 -1.79 19.42
CA ARG A 99 3.11 -3.18 19.14
C ARG A 99 3.81 -3.73 17.91
N VAL A 100 3.90 -2.97 16.82
CA VAL A 100 4.62 -3.39 15.61
C VAL A 100 6.10 -3.65 15.91
N ALA A 101 6.77 -2.79 16.67
CA ALA A 101 8.15 -2.98 17.07
C ALA A 101 8.36 -4.21 17.96
N GLU A 102 7.44 -4.46 18.91
CA GLU A 102 7.46 -5.65 19.76
C GLU A 102 7.28 -6.93 18.95
N VAL A 103 6.27 -6.95 18.06
CA VAL A 103 6.00 -8.10 17.18
C VAL A 103 7.17 -8.36 16.24
N GLN A 104 7.86 -7.29 15.77
CA GLN A 104 9.07 -7.45 14.96
C GLN A 104 10.18 -8.14 15.75
N ALA A 105 10.48 -7.69 16.95
CA ALA A 105 11.55 -8.27 17.77
C ALA A 105 11.28 -9.75 18.10
N ILE A 106 10.03 -10.12 18.39
CA ILE A 106 9.64 -11.50 18.67
C ILE A 106 9.69 -12.35 17.40
N GLY A 107 9.07 -11.86 16.30
CA GLY A 107 8.99 -12.59 15.04
C GLY A 107 10.37 -12.85 14.43
N GLN A 108 11.26 -11.88 14.46
CA GLN A 108 12.64 -12.02 13.99
C GLN A 108 13.43 -13.00 14.86
N ALA A 109 13.25 -12.97 16.19
CA ALA A 109 13.88 -13.92 17.06
C ALA A 109 13.42 -15.36 16.77
N TRP A 110 12.13 -15.58 16.55
CA TRP A 110 11.61 -16.91 16.21
C TRP A 110 12.04 -17.37 14.81
N ALA A 111 12.06 -16.47 13.83
CA ALA A 111 12.55 -16.77 12.49
C ALA A 111 14.01 -17.24 12.47
N THR A 112 14.82 -16.78 13.43
CA THR A 112 16.23 -17.18 13.60
C THR A 112 16.42 -18.31 14.61
N GLY A 113 15.33 -18.93 15.10
CA GLY A 113 15.39 -20.02 16.08
C GLY A 113 15.69 -19.58 17.52
N SER A 114 15.57 -18.29 17.80
CA SER A 114 15.76 -17.71 19.15
C SER A 114 14.42 -17.59 19.90
N VAL A 115 14.46 -17.49 21.23
CA VAL A 115 13.24 -17.37 22.06
C VAL A 115 12.58 -16.00 21.95
N GLY A 116 13.36 -14.96 21.73
CA GLY A 116 12.89 -13.57 21.67
C GLY A 116 12.37 -13.01 23.00
N PRO A 117 11.98 -11.73 23.02
CA PRO A 117 11.38 -11.11 24.20
C PRO A 117 9.96 -11.65 24.45
N GLN A 118 9.56 -11.69 25.72
CA GLN A 118 8.20 -12.09 26.06
C GLN A 118 7.20 -10.99 25.61
N PRO A 119 6.05 -11.37 25.01
CA PRO A 119 5.00 -10.41 24.64
C PRO A 119 4.47 -9.68 25.88
N THR A 120 4.42 -8.36 25.82
CA THR A 120 3.86 -7.54 26.89
C THR A 120 2.43 -7.12 26.55
N TYR A 121 1.48 -7.42 27.46
CA TYR A 121 0.13 -6.91 27.35
C TYR A 121 0.05 -5.49 27.96
N VAL A 122 -0.32 -4.52 27.13
CA VAL A 122 -0.59 -3.17 27.59
C VAL A 122 -2.07 -2.86 27.37
N ALA A 123 -2.81 -2.63 28.45
CA ALA A 123 -4.21 -2.24 28.39
C ALA A 123 -4.41 -0.97 27.55
N GLY A 124 -5.47 -0.92 26.77
CA GLY A 124 -5.77 0.23 25.89
C GLY A 124 -5.16 0.15 24.48
N MET A 125 -4.44 -0.91 24.12
CA MET A 125 -3.96 -1.14 22.74
C MET A 125 -4.95 -1.93 21.87
N GLU A 126 -6.18 -2.06 22.32
CA GLU A 126 -7.20 -2.95 21.72
C GLU A 126 -7.87 -2.38 20.47
N ARG A 127 -7.63 -1.10 20.13
CA ARG A 127 -8.25 -0.50 18.95
C ARG A 127 -7.67 -1.13 17.68
N ARG A 128 -8.54 -1.78 16.94
CA ARG A 128 -8.20 -2.39 15.64
C ARG A 128 -7.94 -1.31 14.58
N GLY A 129 -6.93 -1.52 13.76
CA GLY A 129 -6.65 -0.71 12.58
C GLY A 129 -7.40 -1.29 11.38
N LEU A 130 -8.56 -0.72 11.02
CA LEU A 130 -9.39 -1.23 9.95
C LEU A 130 -9.25 -0.39 8.67
N LEU A 131 -9.39 -1.04 7.52
CA LEU A 131 -9.37 -0.38 6.21
C LEU A 131 -10.49 0.68 6.07
N SER A 132 -11.63 0.53 6.78
CA SER A 132 -12.69 1.54 6.85
C SER A 132 -12.23 2.88 7.44
N ASP A 133 -11.16 2.87 8.23
CA ASP A 133 -10.58 4.07 8.84
C ASP A 133 -9.53 4.76 7.93
N ALA A 134 -9.38 4.32 6.68
CA ALA A 134 -8.42 4.86 5.73
C ALA A 134 -8.65 6.37 5.47
N ARG A 135 -7.55 7.10 5.34
CA ARG A 135 -7.58 8.52 4.95
C ARG A 135 -7.99 8.65 3.50
N THR A 136 -8.66 9.74 3.20
CA THR A 136 -8.92 10.18 1.83
C THR A 136 -7.95 11.30 1.47
N VAL A 137 -7.44 11.30 0.25
CA VAL A 137 -6.67 12.43 -0.28
C VAL A 137 -7.64 13.55 -0.65
N PRO A 138 -7.31 14.83 -0.39
CA PRO A 138 -8.11 15.96 -0.87
C PRO A 138 -8.38 15.85 -2.38
N GLY A 139 -9.62 16.09 -2.77
CA GLY A 139 -10.08 15.93 -4.15
C GLY A 139 -9.28 16.78 -5.13
N ARG A 140 -9.12 16.29 -6.34
CA ARG A 140 -8.43 16.98 -7.46
C ARG A 140 -9.18 18.20 -7.98
N GLY A 141 -10.42 18.44 -7.53
CA GLY A 141 -11.32 19.45 -8.09
C GLY A 141 -10.73 20.86 -8.20
N PHE A 142 -9.94 21.30 -7.22
CA PHE A 142 -9.25 22.58 -7.31
C PHE A 142 -8.12 22.57 -8.34
N ALA A 143 -7.33 21.50 -8.41
CA ALA A 143 -6.28 21.35 -9.41
C ALA A 143 -6.85 21.20 -10.81
N ASP A 144 -7.98 20.53 -10.97
CA ASP A 144 -8.65 20.37 -12.26
C ASP A 144 -9.31 21.68 -12.72
N ALA A 145 -9.82 22.50 -11.81
CA ALA A 145 -10.32 23.83 -12.11
C ALA A 145 -9.21 24.81 -12.53
N THR A 146 -8.02 24.72 -11.89
CA THR A 146 -6.87 25.60 -12.21
C THR A 146 -6.00 25.09 -13.35
N THR A 147 -5.96 23.77 -13.59
CA THR A 147 -5.19 23.13 -14.67
C THR A 147 -6.06 22.49 -15.75
N GLY A 148 -7.37 22.52 -15.60
CA GLY A 148 -8.35 22.36 -16.68
C GLY A 148 -8.16 23.39 -17.81
N GLY A 149 -7.05 23.87 -17.73
CA GLY A 149 -6.01 24.64 -18.41
C GLY A 149 -6.18 24.97 -19.87
N GLY A 150 -7.01 24.33 -20.57
CA GLY A 150 -7.43 24.78 -21.87
C GLY A 150 -8.34 26.00 -21.77
N VAL A 151 -9.21 26.09 -20.77
CA VAL A 151 -10.20 27.17 -20.67
C VAL A 151 -9.58 28.46 -20.12
N ILE A 152 -8.75 28.36 -19.06
CA ILE A 152 -8.11 29.55 -18.48
C ILE A 152 -7.00 30.08 -19.37
N SER A 153 -6.16 29.21 -19.96
CA SER A 153 -5.14 29.63 -20.92
C SER A 153 -5.75 30.21 -22.18
N ALA A 154 -6.83 29.61 -22.71
CA ALA A 154 -7.55 30.15 -23.87
C ALA A 154 -8.23 31.50 -23.54
N ALA A 155 -8.81 31.66 -22.36
CA ALA A 155 -9.39 32.91 -21.91
C ALA A 155 -8.33 34.02 -21.75
N ILE A 156 -7.16 33.67 -21.16
CA ILE A 156 -6.04 34.64 -21.05
C ILE A 156 -5.51 35.00 -22.43
N SER A 157 -5.32 34.04 -23.34
CA SER A 157 -4.88 34.33 -24.72
C SER A 157 -5.87 35.20 -25.45
N GLN A 158 -7.17 34.93 -25.40
CA GLN A 158 -8.19 35.73 -26.01
C GLN A 158 -8.23 37.18 -25.47
N VAL A 159 -8.11 37.36 -24.15
CA VAL A 159 -8.03 38.68 -23.53
C VAL A 159 -6.75 39.38 -23.94
N THR A 160 -5.63 38.66 -24.01
CA THR A 160 -4.35 39.22 -24.49
C THR A 160 -4.42 39.67 -25.94
N ASP A 161 -5.02 38.86 -26.82
CA ASP A 161 -5.16 39.16 -28.25
C ASP A 161 -6.10 40.36 -28.49
N LEU A 162 -7.16 40.52 -27.69
CA LEU A 162 -8.08 41.64 -27.74
C LEU A 162 -7.46 42.96 -27.23
N LEU A 163 -6.54 42.88 -26.28
CA LEU A 163 -5.94 44.04 -25.63
C LEU A 163 -4.58 44.46 -26.23
N ASN A 164 -3.90 43.57 -26.98
CA ASN A 164 -2.63 43.90 -27.65
C ASN A 164 -2.67 45.16 -28.53
N PRO A 165 -3.70 45.41 -29.36
CA PRO A 165 -3.78 46.61 -30.16
C PRO A 165 -3.93 47.90 -29.33
N LEU A 166 -4.40 47.79 -28.09
CA LEU A 166 -4.54 48.93 -27.16
C LEU A 166 -3.28 49.14 -26.31
N ALA A 167 -2.48 48.08 -26.11
CA ALA A 167 -1.24 48.13 -25.35
C ALA A 167 -0.19 49.04 -25.96
N ASP A 168 -0.15 49.14 -27.31
CA ASP A 168 0.74 50.03 -28.02
C ASP A 168 0.38 51.52 -27.86
N LYS A 169 -0.86 51.81 -27.51
CA LYS A 169 -1.36 53.21 -27.38
C LYS A 169 -1.44 53.66 -25.91
N LEU A 170 -1.45 52.75 -24.95
CA LEU A 170 -1.62 53.03 -23.53
C LEU A 170 -0.63 52.22 -22.67
N PRO A 171 0.45 52.83 -22.15
CA PRO A 171 1.48 52.13 -21.36
C PRO A 171 0.92 51.42 -20.14
N GLN A 172 -0.18 51.89 -19.58
CA GLN A 172 -0.83 51.24 -18.42
C GLN A 172 -1.47 49.88 -18.76
N VAL A 173 -1.93 49.71 -20.03
CA VAL A 173 -2.52 48.46 -20.51
C VAL A 173 -1.44 47.39 -20.70
N SER A 174 -0.27 47.76 -21.20
CA SER A 174 0.86 46.83 -21.38
C SER A 174 1.36 46.30 -20.03
N THR A 175 1.45 47.14 -19.00
CA THR A 175 1.84 46.76 -17.66
C THR A 175 0.80 45.82 -17.03
N ALA A 176 -0.49 46.13 -17.17
CA ALA A 176 -1.57 45.29 -16.66
C ALA A 176 -1.57 43.86 -17.32
N LEU A 177 -1.32 43.84 -18.65
CA LEU A 177 -1.23 42.57 -19.39
C LEU A 177 -0.04 41.71 -18.92
N THR A 178 1.13 42.32 -18.72
CA THR A 178 2.33 41.67 -18.26
C THR A 178 2.09 41.07 -16.85
N VAL A 179 1.48 41.81 -15.93
CA VAL A 179 1.14 41.34 -14.59
C VAL A 179 0.13 40.19 -14.66
N LEU A 180 -0.91 40.32 -15.49
CA LEU A 180 -1.93 39.25 -15.64
C LEU A 180 -1.31 37.97 -16.18
N THR A 181 -0.43 38.05 -17.16
CA THR A 181 0.27 36.90 -17.74
C THR A 181 1.20 36.25 -16.70
N ALA A 182 1.96 37.05 -15.94
CA ALA A 182 2.84 36.58 -14.91
C ALA A 182 2.05 35.86 -13.77
N VAL A 183 0.95 36.45 -13.32
CA VAL A 183 0.06 35.80 -12.30
C VAL A 183 -0.54 34.51 -12.84
N GLY A 184 -1.00 34.50 -14.10
CA GLY A 184 -1.52 33.31 -14.76
C GLY A 184 -0.48 32.17 -14.83
N ALA A 185 0.76 32.52 -15.18
CA ALA A 185 1.87 31.53 -15.21
C ALA A 185 2.20 30.98 -13.83
N VAL A 186 2.21 31.79 -12.77
CA VAL A 186 2.41 31.35 -11.39
C VAL A 186 1.29 30.43 -10.93
N LEU A 187 0.04 30.77 -11.21
CA LEU A 187 -1.11 29.93 -10.87
C LEU A 187 -1.08 28.58 -11.61
N ALA A 188 -0.72 28.59 -12.89
CA ALA A 188 -0.58 27.37 -13.67
C ALA A 188 0.54 26.45 -13.10
N ALA A 189 1.71 27.03 -12.79
CA ALA A 189 2.81 26.30 -12.18
C ALA A 189 2.44 25.73 -10.82
N ALA A 190 1.75 26.51 -9.98
CA ALA A 190 1.24 26.04 -8.69
C ALA A 190 0.22 24.90 -8.83
N GLY A 191 -0.68 24.99 -9.82
CA GLY A 191 -1.65 23.93 -10.13
C GLY A 191 -0.98 22.64 -10.59
N ILE A 192 0.05 22.72 -11.43
CA ILE A 192 0.84 21.55 -11.85
C ILE A 192 1.57 20.93 -10.66
N ALA A 193 2.25 21.75 -9.86
CA ALA A 193 2.96 21.27 -8.66
C ALA A 193 2.00 20.59 -7.68
N TYR A 194 0.82 21.15 -7.43
CA TYR A 194 -0.22 20.55 -6.61
C TYR A 194 -0.71 19.22 -7.19
N ARG A 195 -0.92 19.13 -8.52
CA ARG A 195 -1.29 17.85 -9.17
C ARG A 195 -0.25 16.77 -8.97
N LEU A 196 1.03 17.09 -9.19
CA LEU A 196 2.13 16.15 -8.99
C LEU A 196 2.18 15.68 -7.53
N TRP A 197 2.06 16.60 -6.60
CA TRP A 197 2.00 16.29 -5.17
C TRP A 197 0.78 15.42 -4.82
N ALA A 198 -0.42 15.78 -5.28
CA ALA A 198 -1.64 15.02 -5.02
C ALA A 198 -1.56 13.59 -5.60
N ASN A 199 -1.02 13.46 -6.83
CA ASN A 199 -0.82 12.15 -7.46
C ASN A 199 0.20 11.28 -6.70
N SER A 200 1.31 11.86 -6.24
CA SER A 200 2.30 11.12 -5.44
C SER A 200 1.73 10.68 -4.10
N ARG A 201 0.93 11.53 -3.46
CA ARG A 201 0.23 11.19 -2.21
C ARG A 201 -0.83 10.14 -2.40
N GLN A 202 -1.61 10.21 -3.48
CA GLN A 202 -2.60 9.19 -3.82
C GLN A 202 -1.93 7.85 -4.06
N LYS A 203 -0.87 7.81 -4.87
CA LYS A 203 -0.11 6.59 -5.16
C LYS A 203 0.47 5.95 -3.88
N ALA A 204 1.06 6.77 -3.00
CA ALA A 204 1.60 6.28 -1.73
C ALA A 204 0.49 5.75 -0.80
N LEU A 205 -0.70 6.36 -0.82
CA LEU A 205 -1.85 5.89 -0.04
C LEU A 205 -2.42 4.59 -0.61
N ASP A 206 -2.53 4.49 -1.93
CA ASP A 206 -3.03 3.28 -2.60
C ASP A 206 -2.07 2.10 -2.40
N ASP A 207 -0.76 2.34 -2.40
CA ASP A 207 0.23 1.32 -2.06
C ASP A 207 0.12 0.88 -0.59
N ALA A 208 0.03 1.84 0.34
CA ALA A 208 -0.11 1.54 1.78
C ALA A 208 -1.41 0.81 2.13
N LEU A 209 -2.49 1.04 1.37
CA LEU A 209 -3.80 0.42 1.55
C LEU A 209 -4.01 -0.84 0.70
N ASP A 210 -2.98 -1.29 0.00
CA ASP A 210 -3.05 -2.45 -0.90
C ASP A 210 -4.12 -2.31 -2.01
N ARG A 211 -4.29 -1.09 -2.54
CA ARG A 211 -5.22 -0.79 -3.63
C ARG A 211 -4.58 -0.81 -5.01
N THR A 212 -3.25 -0.73 -5.09
CA THR A 212 -2.54 -0.85 -6.37
C THR A 212 -2.49 -2.32 -6.79
N PRO A 213 -2.93 -2.68 -8.00
CA PRO A 213 -2.68 -4.02 -8.53
C PRO A 213 -1.16 -4.22 -8.60
N VAL A 214 -0.69 -5.34 -8.06
CA VAL A 214 0.68 -5.80 -8.34
C VAL A 214 0.69 -6.21 -9.79
N ALA A 215 1.58 -5.65 -10.60
CA ALA A 215 1.86 -6.19 -11.93
C ALA A 215 2.19 -7.68 -11.72
N ALA A 216 1.49 -8.56 -12.44
CA ALA A 216 1.79 -9.98 -12.39
C ALA A 216 3.29 -10.13 -12.69
N ASN A 217 4.03 -10.64 -11.70
CA ASN A 217 5.44 -10.93 -11.90
C ASN A 217 5.48 -12.09 -12.90
N ASP A 218 6.19 -11.93 -14.00
CA ASP A 218 6.36 -12.97 -15.02
C ASP A 218 6.90 -14.29 -14.43
N ASN A 219 7.49 -14.23 -13.23
CA ASN A 219 7.91 -15.39 -12.45
C ASN A 219 6.75 -16.25 -11.89
N ALA A 220 5.55 -15.68 -11.71
CA ALA A 220 4.39 -16.46 -11.28
C ALA A 220 3.81 -17.29 -12.45
N ALA A 221 3.95 -16.78 -13.68
CA ALA A 221 3.61 -17.53 -14.89
C ALA A 221 4.56 -18.71 -15.12
N ALA A 222 5.86 -18.53 -14.88
CA ALA A 222 6.86 -19.59 -14.99
C ALA A 222 6.69 -20.70 -13.93
N ALA A 223 6.18 -20.35 -12.72
CA ALA A 223 5.88 -21.34 -11.69
C ALA A 223 4.58 -22.13 -11.98
N ALA A 224 3.63 -21.53 -12.69
CA ALA A 224 2.38 -22.20 -13.08
C ALA A 224 2.58 -23.13 -14.30
N GLU A 225 3.59 -22.86 -15.15
CA GLU A 225 3.98 -23.74 -16.27
C GLU A 225 4.82 -24.96 -15.83
N ALA A 226 5.27 -24.99 -14.57
CA ALA A 226 6.03 -26.11 -13.99
C ALA A 226 5.13 -27.16 -13.30
N GLU A 227 3.85 -27.26 -13.64
CA GLU A 227 3.06 -28.42 -13.21
C GLU A 227 3.67 -29.69 -13.83
N PRO A 228 4.02 -30.71 -13.02
CA PRO A 228 4.57 -31.94 -13.55
C PRO A 228 3.50 -32.62 -14.42
N GLU A 229 3.90 -32.92 -15.66
CA GLU A 229 3.07 -33.67 -16.59
C GLU A 229 2.54 -34.94 -15.90
N PRO A 230 1.22 -35.24 -15.98
CA PRO A 230 0.66 -36.41 -15.33
C PRO A 230 1.35 -37.66 -15.86
N PRO A 231 1.69 -38.64 -15.00
CA PRO A 231 2.40 -39.83 -15.42
C PRO A 231 1.61 -40.55 -16.53
N ALA A 232 2.31 -40.92 -17.60
CA ALA A 232 1.75 -41.61 -18.73
C ALA A 232 1.01 -42.90 -18.29
N PRO A 233 -0.16 -43.24 -18.86
CA PRO A 233 -0.91 -44.41 -18.46
C PRO A 233 -0.05 -45.67 -18.68
N GLU A 234 0.21 -46.40 -17.58
CA GLU A 234 0.84 -47.72 -17.64
C GLU A 234 0.05 -48.62 -18.60
N GLN A 235 0.67 -49.03 -19.68
CA GLN A 235 0.13 -50.07 -20.53
C GLN A 235 0.03 -51.34 -19.70
N ARG A 236 -1.19 -51.71 -19.28
CA ARG A 236 -1.50 -53.05 -18.79
C ARG A 236 -1.20 -54.02 -19.93
N ALA A 237 -0.06 -54.66 -19.85
CA ALA A 237 0.24 -55.85 -20.65
C ALA A 237 -0.76 -56.95 -20.27
N ALA A 238 -1.54 -57.34 -21.27
CA ALA A 238 -2.34 -58.56 -21.18
C ALA A 238 -1.40 -59.76 -21.26
N ALA A 239 -1.49 -60.66 -20.29
CA ALA A 239 -1.16 -62.06 -20.38
C ALA A 239 -2.09 -62.86 -19.44
#